data_13e9b66d03cfa6cb135ef2a2390bd8b1
#
_entry.id   13e9b66d03cfa6cb135ef2a2390bd8b1
#
_cell.length_a   1.000
_cell.length_b   1.000
_cell.length_c   1.000
_cell.angle_alpha   90.00
_cell.angle_beta   90.00
_cell.angle_gamma   90.00
#
_symmetry.space_group_name_H-M   'P 1'
#
loop_
_entity.id
_entity.type
_entity.pdbx_description
1 polymer ?
#
loop_
_entity_poly.entity_id
_entity_poly.type
_entity_poly.pdbx_seq_one_letter_code
_entity_poly.pdbx_strand_id
1 'polypeptide(L)'
;MPRRKRRRREPGPLDVALAATVHDPRGALGAELRRALPRLARLYRGIAVATSPPTARRLTVFLAETGIHAGAPPQNLRGPLYRLAIRAALASGAARVHYLDLDRVLHWLRRTPRELRATLRVAVSHRVLVIGRTPKAHRSHHLPLYATEVLVNRLMAGQLGVEGRLDLLVPSFVLPPDAAELLVARSRARDAAVYGEWAALLAGLGPEVAYLECHGLDWETPDRHRRAIRRIGLPAWRRRQETSAEWAYRIDIAEEIKAGFERALERFSVTGMSVRRLAPRAR
;
A
#
# COMPACT_ATOMS: atom_id res chain seq x y z
N MET A 1 -42.04 8.29 28.59
CA MET A 1 -41.33 7.11 28.01
C MET A 1 -40.13 7.57 27.23
N PRO A 2 -38.90 7.21 27.59
CA PRO A 2 -37.69 7.63 26.86
C PRO A 2 -37.62 6.90 25.52
N ARG A 3 -37.56 7.64 24.42
CA ARG A 3 -37.35 7.10 23.07
C ARG A 3 -36.03 6.32 23.04
N ARG A 4 -36.08 4.98 22.90
CA ARG A 4 -34.92 4.13 22.60
C ARG A 4 -34.24 4.65 21.34
N LYS A 5 -33.04 5.24 21.46
CA LYS A 5 -32.18 5.58 20.31
C LYS A 5 -31.95 4.28 19.53
N ARG A 6 -32.55 4.14 18.34
CA ARG A 6 -32.23 3.07 17.39
C ARG A 6 -30.73 3.10 17.16
N ARG A 7 -30.01 2.09 17.66
CA ARG A 7 -28.61 1.87 17.28
C ARG A 7 -28.60 1.72 15.76
N ARG A 8 -28.02 2.69 15.04
CA ARG A 8 -27.74 2.52 13.62
C ARG A 8 -26.90 1.27 13.47
N ARG A 9 -27.42 0.26 12.75
CA ARG A 9 -26.61 -0.91 12.38
C ARG A 9 -25.36 -0.40 11.68
N GLU A 10 -24.19 -0.76 12.19
CA GLU A 10 -22.94 -0.47 11.50
C GLU A 10 -23.00 -1.15 10.12
N PRO A 11 -22.66 -0.43 9.05
CA PRO A 11 -22.66 -1.03 7.71
C PRO A 11 -21.66 -2.18 7.67
N GLY A 12 -22.07 -3.29 7.07
CA GLY A 12 -21.23 -4.50 6.87
C GLY A 12 -19.92 -4.22 6.10
N PRO A 13 -19.11 -5.25 5.90
CA PRO A 13 -17.88 -5.15 5.11
C PRO A 13 -18.20 -4.70 3.68
N LEU A 14 -17.25 -3.97 3.08
CA LEU A 14 -17.30 -3.63 1.67
C LEU A 14 -16.91 -4.85 0.85
N ASP A 15 -17.39 -4.94 -0.39
CA ASP A 15 -17.01 -6.02 -1.31
C ASP A 15 -15.62 -5.80 -1.89
N VAL A 16 -14.65 -5.69 -0.99
CA VAL A 16 -13.23 -5.47 -1.22
C VAL A 16 -12.42 -6.47 -0.42
N ALA A 17 -11.48 -7.18 -1.03
CA ALA A 17 -10.48 -7.98 -0.33
C ALA A 17 -9.21 -7.17 -0.10
N LEU A 18 -8.60 -7.33 1.08
CA LEU A 18 -7.26 -6.80 1.37
C LEU A 18 -6.21 -7.81 0.94
N ALA A 19 -5.32 -7.39 0.05
CA ALA A 19 -4.06 -8.05 -0.25
C ALA A 19 -2.93 -7.31 0.47
N ALA A 20 -2.36 -7.89 1.52
CA ALA A 20 -1.31 -7.23 2.28
C ALA A 20 -0.01 -8.03 2.28
N THR A 21 1.11 -7.33 2.38
CA THR A 21 2.43 -7.93 2.57
C THR A 21 3.05 -7.50 3.89
N VAL A 22 3.88 -8.34 4.47
CA VAL A 22 4.59 -8.03 5.70
C VAL A 22 6.01 -8.56 5.73
N HIS A 23 6.93 -7.68 6.15
CA HIS A 23 8.28 -8.00 6.52
C HIS A 23 8.49 -7.60 7.98
N ASP A 24 8.43 -8.56 8.88
CA ASP A 24 8.52 -8.31 10.34
C ASP A 24 9.35 -9.39 11.04
N PRO A 25 10.69 -9.37 10.89
CA PRO A 25 11.58 -10.38 11.49
C PRO A 25 11.50 -10.43 13.02
N ARG A 26 11.07 -9.32 13.64
CA ARG A 26 10.94 -9.20 15.11
C ARG A 26 9.55 -9.53 15.61
N GLY A 27 8.55 -9.70 14.75
CA GLY A 27 7.16 -9.92 15.13
C GLY A 27 6.53 -8.74 15.90
N ALA A 28 6.99 -7.52 15.62
CA ALA A 28 6.57 -6.31 16.32
C ALA A 28 5.10 -5.94 16.02
N LEU A 29 4.59 -6.33 14.86
CA LEU A 29 3.23 -6.02 14.42
C LEU A 29 2.16 -6.96 15.02
N GLY A 30 2.55 -8.12 15.58
CA GLY A 30 1.62 -9.15 15.99
C GLY A 30 0.55 -8.68 16.99
N ALA A 31 0.93 -7.91 18.02
CA ALA A 31 -0.01 -7.38 19.00
C ALA A 31 -0.96 -6.33 18.42
N GLU A 32 -0.47 -5.49 17.49
CA GLU A 32 -1.31 -4.49 16.83
C GLU A 32 -2.29 -5.15 15.87
N LEU A 33 -1.84 -6.13 15.09
CA LEU A 33 -2.69 -6.91 14.19
C LEU A 33 -3.81 -7.64 14.94
N ARG A 34 -3.52 -8.31 16.05
CA ARG A 34 -4.56 -8.99 16.88
C ARG A 34 -5.67 -8.02 17.27
N ARG A 35 -5.31 -6.81 17.71
CA ARG A 35 -6.30 -5.78 18.09
C ARG A 35 -7.05 -5.20 16.89
N ALA A 36 -6.40 -5.11 15.73
CA ALA A 36 -6.95 -4.52 14.53
C ALA A 36 -7.83 -5.47 13.73
N LEU A 37 -7.58 -6.78 13.80
CA LEU A 37 -8.22 -7.79 12.95
C LEU A 37 -9.76 -7.74 12.98
N PRO A 38 -10.46 -7.59 14.12
CA PRO A 38 -11.92 -7.46 14.12
C PRO A 38 -12.42 -6.22 13.38
N ARG A 39 -11.62 -5.14 13.38
CA ARG A 39 -11.95 -3.90 12.65
C ARG A 39 -11.67 -4.03 11.16
N LEU A 40 -10.60 -4.72 10.77
CA LEU A 40 -10.32 -5.04 9.38
C LEU A 40 -11.41 -5.95 8.79
N ALA A 41 -11.87 -6.96 9.51
CA ALA A 41 -12.94 -7.84 9.09
C ALA A 41 -14.31 -7.13 8.92
N ARG A 42 -14.51 -5.97 9.56
CA ARG A 42 -15.68 -5.11 9.31
C ARG A 42 -15.51 -4.20 8.10
N LEU A 43 -14.31 -4.05 7.57
CA LEU A 43 -14.02 -3.22 6.40
C LEU A 43 -13.93 -4.05 5.13
N TYR A 44 -13.25 -5.18 5.21
CA TYR A 44 -12.93 -6.03 4.08
C TYR A 44 -13.72 -7.33 4.11
N ARG A 45 -14.20 -7.77 2.94
CA ARG A 45 -14.85 -9.07 2.76
C ARG A 45 -13.87 -10.23 2.95
N GLY A 46 -12.63 -10.04 2.53
CA GLY A 46 -11.55 -11.01 2.66
C GLY A 46 -10.24 -10.32 3.04
N ILE A 47 -9.35 -11.05 3.69
CA ILE A 47 -8.00 -10.56 4.06
C ILE A 47 -7.01 -11.65 3.69
N ALA A 48 -5.97 -11.29 2.93
CA ALA A 48 -4.86 -12.16 2.61
C ALA A 48 -3.53 -11.45 2.94
N VAL A 49 -2.70 -12.06 3.77
CA VAL A 49 -1.41 -11.51 4.20
C VAL A 49 -0.29 -12.44 3.76
N ALA A 50 0.53 -12.03 2.81
CA ALA A 50 1.77 -12.72 2.44
C ALA A 50 2.92 -12.26 3.33
N THR A 51 3.72 -13.20 3.82
CA THR A 51 4.86 -12.92 4.69
C THR A 51 6.18 -13.08 3.93
N SER A 52 7.14 -12.19 4.19
CA SER A 52 8.52 -12.46 3.74
C SER A 52 9.12 -13.64 4.53
N PRO A 53 10.06 -14.41 3.95
CA PRO A 53 10.66 -15.58 4.62
C PRO A 53 11.22 -15.29 6.02
N PRO A 54 11.92 -14.14 6.28
CA PRO A 54 12.44 -13.85 7.61
C PRO A 54 11.40 -13.33 8.61
N THR A 55 10.11 -13.24 8.24
CA THR A 55 9.06 -12.81 9.17
C THR A 55 8.98 -13.77 10.36
N ALA A 56 8.88 -13.21 11.58
CA ALA A 56 8.90 -13.97 12.83
C ALA A 56 7.82 -15.06 12.86
N ARG A 57 8.20 -16.29 13.22
CA ARG A 57 7.32 -17.48 13.27
C ARG A 57 6.02 -17.23 14.06
N ARG A 58 6.11 -16.53 15.20
CA ARG A 58 4.92 -16.20 16.00
C ARG A 58 3.87 -15.38 15.24
N LEU A 59 4.29 -14.55 14.27
CA LEU A 59 3.36 -13.79 13.43
C LEU A 59 2.78 -14.66 12.33
N THR A 60 3.60 -15.49 11.67
CA THR A 60 3.11 -16.42 10.63
C THR A 60 2.14 -17.46 11.18
N VAL A 61 2.41 -18.01 12.37
CA VAL A 61 1.50 -18.93 13.08
C VAL A 61 0.16 -18.23 13.36
N PHE A 62 0.18 -17.04 13.94
CA PHE A 62 -1.06 -16.29 14.20
C PHE A 62 -1.86 -16.01 12.92
N LEU A 63 -1.20 -15.65 11.83
CA LEU A 63 -1.87 -15.43 10.54
C LEU A 63 -2.51 -16.74 10.02
N ALA A 64 -1.83 -17.87 10.17
CA ALA A 64 -2.34 -19.17 9.75
C ALA A 64 -3.54 -19.60 10.62
N GLU A 65 -3.45 -19.47 11.94
CA GLU A 65 -4.55 -19.78 12.89
C GLU A 65 -5.80 -18.94 12.61
N THR A 66 -5.64 -17.71 12.10
CA THR A 66 -6.78 -16.84 11.75
C THR A 66 -7.27 -17.02 10.31
N GLY A 67 -6.65 -17.92 9.55
CA GLY A 67 -7.05 -18.21 8.15
C GLY A 67 -6.74 -17.11 7.14
N ILE A 68 -5.89 -16.13 7.50
CA ILE A 68 -5.55 -15.02 6.61
C ILE A 68 -4.12 -15.07 6.05
N HIS A 69 -3.36 -16.13 6.36
CA HIS A 69 -2.00 -16.29 5.85
C HIS A 69 -2.01 -16.76 4.41
N ALA A 70 -1.45 -15.94 3.52
CA ALA A 70 -1.30 -16.25 2.10
C ALA A 70 -0.04 -17.08 1.78
N GLY A 71 0.81 -17.36 2.77
CA GLY A 71 2.10 -18.03 2.58
C GLY A 71 3.28 -17.07 2.47
N ALA A 72 4.46 -17.63 2.13
CA ALA A 72 5.69 -16.90 1.90
C ALA A 72 6.34 -17.37 0.58
N PRO A 73 6.95 -16.49 -0.21
CA PRO A 73 7.72 -16.93 -1.36
C PRO A 73 9.04 -17.61 -0.88
N PRO A 74 9.66 -18.47 -1.71
CA PRO A 74 10.89 -19.16 -1.32
C PRO A 74 12.09 -18.22 -1.11
N GLN A 75 12.06 -17.05 -1.71
CA GLN A 75 13.10 -16.03 -1.61
C GLN A 75 12.55 -14.72 -1.04
N ASN A 76 13.40 -13.98 -0.32
CA ASN A 76 13.05 -12.67 0.25
C ASN A 76 13.06 -11.58 -0.82
N LEU A 77 12.11 -11.63 -1.75
CA LEU A 77 11.99 -10.74 -2.88
C LEU A 77 10.61 -10.06 -2.89
N ARG A 78 10.59 -8.75 -3.17
CA ARG A 78 9.36 -7.94 -3.14
C ARG A 78 8.34 -8.39 -4.18
N GLY A 79 8.72 -8.52 -5.43
CA GLY A 79 7.79 -8.85 -6.52
C GLY A 79 7.04 -10.16 -6.31
N PRO A 80 7.71 -11.31 -6.03
CA PRO A 80 7.03 -12.56 -5.69
C PRO A 80 6.10 -12.45 -4.49
N LEU A 81 6.53 -11.73 -3.44
CA LEU A 81 5.73 -11.50 -2.23
C LEU A 81 4.43 -10.75 -2.55
N TYR A 82 4.52 -9.70 -3.34
CA TYR A 82 3.40 -8.85 -3.72
C TYR A 82 2.38 -9.60 -4.59
N ARG A 83 2.87 -10.34 -5.60
CA ARG A 83 2.02 -11.18 -6.44
C ARG A 83 1.30 -12.27 -5.64
N LEU A 84 1.97 -12.86 -4.66
CA LEU A 84 1.38 -13.88 -3.77
C LEU A 84 0.20 -13.30 -2.98
N ALA A 85 0.35 -12.11 -2.39
CA ALA A 85 -0.72 -11.45 -1.64
C ALA A 85 -1.95 -11.19 -2.51
N ILE A 86 -1.75 -10.66 -3.74
CA ILE A 86 -2.86 -10.37 -4.65
C ILE A 86 -3.56 -11.66 -5.10
N ARG A 87 -2.81 -12.72 -5.48
CA ARG A 87 -3.41 -14.02 -5.86
C ARG A 87 -4.28 -14.60 -4.74
N ALA A 88 -3.80 -14.53 -3.49
CA ALA A 88 -4.55 -15.03 -2.36
C ALA A 88 -5.81 -14.18 -2.08
N ALA A 89 -5.74 -12.87 -2.25
CA ALA A 89 -6.90 -11.99 -2.09
C ALA A 89 -7.97 -12.24 -3.16
N LEU A 90 -7.57 -12.54 -4.40
CA LEU A 90 -8.48 -12.91 -5.49
C LEU A 90 -9.32 -14.15 -5.15
N ALA A 91 -8.76 -15.12 -4.42
CA ALA A 91 -9.48 -16.33 -4.00
C ALA A 91 -10.67 -16.05 -3.06
N SER A 92 -10.78 -14.85 -2.49
CA SER A 92 -11.93 -14.44 -1.66
C SER A 92 -13.23 -14.23 -2.45
N GLY A 93 -13.17 -14.11 -3.77
CA GLY A 93 -14.30 -13.77 -4.63
C GLY A 93 -14.85 -12.37 -4.41
N ALA A 94 -14.09 -11.44 -3.81
CA ALA A 94 -14.49 -10.05 -3.65
C ALA A 94 -14.49 -9.30 -5.00
N ALA A 95 -15.41 -8.34 -5.16
CA ALA A 95 -15.50 -7.54 -6.39
C ALA A 95 -14.32 -6.59 -6.61
N ARG A 96 -13.49 -6.38 -5.60
CA ARG A 96 -12.30 -5.53 -5.65
C ARG A 96 -11.17 -6.12 -4.82
N VAL A 97 -9.92 -5.88 -5.22
CA VAL A 97 -8.70 -6.16 -4.44
C VAL A 97 -8.02 -4.84 -4.10
N HIS A 98 -7.86 -4.55 -2.81
CA HIS A 98 -7.04 -3.45 -2.29
C HIS A 98 -5.67 -3.98 -1.91
N TYR A 99 -4.62 -3.54 -2.60
CA TYR A 99 -3.25 -3.84 -2.23
C TYR A 99 -2.67 -2.73 -1.35
N LEU A 100 -2.08 -3.11 -0.20
CA LEU A 100 -1.34 -2.21 0.68
C LEU A 100 -0.48 -3.02 1.68
N ASP A 101 0.71 -2.54 2.02
CA ASP A 101 1.54 -3.16 3.06
C ASP A 101 0.82 -3.21 4.42
N LEU A 102 0.99 -4.30 5.18
CA LEU A 102 0.25 -4.54 6.41
C LEU A 102 0.46 -3.45 7.47
N ASP A 103 1.68 -2.98 7.64
CA ASP A 103 1.99 -1.91 8.60
C ASP A 103 1.30 -0.59 8.23
N ARG A 104 1.20 -0.29 6.94
CA ARG A 104 0.50 0.90 6.43
C ARG A 104 -1.01 0.80 6.64
N VAL A 105 -1.63 -0.34 6.38
CA VAL A 105 -3.07 -0.50 6.63
C VAL A 105 -3.39 -0.44 8.12
N LEU A 106 -2.55 -1.02 8.99
CA LEU A 106 -2.70 -0.93 10.44
C LEU A 106 -2.55 0.52 10.94
N HIS A 107 -1.56 1.23 10.44
CA HIS A 107 -1.35 2.64 10.71
C HIS A 107 -2.56 3.49 10.30
N TRP A 108 -3.01 3.34 9.05
CA TRP A 108 -4.17 4.05 8.51
C TRP A 108 -5.45 3.77 9.30
N LEU A 109 -5.73 2.50 9.58
CA LEU A 109 -6.88 2.10 10.39
C LEU A 109 -6.86 2.72 11.80
N ARG A 110 -5.68 2.91 12.38
CA ARG A 110 -5.51 3.51 13.70
C ARG A 110 -5.63 5.04 13.66
N ARG A 111 -5.04 5.67 12.65
CA ARG A 111 -4.95 7.14 12.54
C ARG A 111 -6.21 7.77 12.01
N THR A 112 -6.69 7.31 10.89
CA THR A 112 -7.83 7.90 10.16
C THR A 112 -8.77 6.80 9.62
N PRO A 113 -9.44 6.02 10.48
CA PRO A 113 -10.28 4.89 10.06
C PRO A 113 -11.47 5.31 9.18
N ARG A 114 -11.98 6.52 9.38
CA ARG A 114 -13.06 7.06 8.54
C ARG A 114 -12.59 7.34 7.12
N GLU A 115 -11.38 7.88 6.96
CA GLU A 115 -10.75 8.12 5.66
C GLU A 115 -10.53 6.80 4.92
N LEU A 116 -9.97 5.77 5.58
CA LEU A 116 -9.80 4.45 4.99
C LEU A 116 -11.13 3.90 4.45
N ARG A 117 -12.19 3.91 5.28
CA ARG A 117 -13.52 3.45 4.85
C ARG A 117 -14.08 4.29 3.70
N ALA A 118 -13.91 5.61 3.72
CA ALA A 118 -14.37 6.50 2.65
C ALA A 118 -13.63 6.23 1.34
N THR A 119 -12.32 6.02 1.39
CA THR A 119 -11.48 5.67 0.25
C THR A 119 -11.92 4.35 -0.39
N LEU A 120 -12.17 3.31 0.42
CA LEU A 120 -12.66 2.03 -0.08
C LEU A 120 -14.05 2.14 -0.71
N ARG A 121 -14.93 3.02 -0.22
CA ARG A 121 -16.23 3.29 -0.86
C ARG A 121 -16.08 3.99 -2.20
N VAL A 122 -15.14 4.92 -2.32
CA VAL A 122 -14.84 5.57 -3.61
C VAL A 122 -14.30 4.53 -4.60
N ALA A 123 -13.46 3.62 -4.14
CA ALA A 123 -12.82 2.62 -4.99
C ALA A 123 -13.80 1.73 -5.75
N VAL A 124 -14.97 1.40 -5.19
CA VAL A 124 -15.96 0.55 -5.88
C VAL A 124 -16.56 1.20 -7.12
N SER A 125 -16.48 2.52 -7.25
CA SER A 125 -17.03 3.29 -8.39
C SER A 125 -16.01 3.50 -9.52
N HIS A 126 -14.76 3.03 -9.36
CA HIS A 126 -13.69 3.20 -10.35
C HIS A 126 -13.07 1.87 -10.74
N ARG A 127 -12.67 1.72 -12.02
CA ARG A 127 -12.00 0.50 -12.47
C ARG A 127 -10.61 0.36 -11.83
N VAL A 128 -9.82 1.42 -11.90
CA VAL A 128 -8.51 1.50 -11.27
C VAL A 128 -8.50 2.69 -10.34
N LEU A 129 -8.25 2.48 -9.05
CA LEU A 129 -7.99 3.57 -8.11
C LEU A 129 -6.57 3.43 -7.58
N VAL A 130 -5.73 4.41 -7.87
CA VAL A 130 -4.41 4.58 -7.24
C VAL A 130 -4.53 5.54 -6.08
N ILE A 131 -3.95 5.16 -4.94
CA ILE A 131 -4.04 5.92 -3.70
C ILE A 131 -2.65 6.43 -3.33
N GLY A 132 -2.42 7.72 -3.48
CA GLY A 132 -1.17 8.39 -3.11
C GLY A 132 -1.23 9.06 -1.74
N ARG A 133 -0.08 9.53 -1.27
CA ARG A 133 0.03 10.34 -0.05
C ARG A 133 -0.28 11.81 -0.36
N THR A 134 -1.01 12.48 0.52
CA THR A 134 -1.04 13.95 0.46
C THR A 134 0.38 14.53 0.60
N PRO A 135 0.64 15.78 0.14
CA PRO A 135 1.94 16.42 0.32
C PRO A 135 2.42 16.41 1.79
N LYS A 136 1.50 16.58 2.74
CA LYS A 136 1.79 16.54 4.18
C LYS A 136 2.18 15.12 4.63
N ALA A 137 1.45 14.10 4.20
CA ALA A 137 1.73 12.71 4.51
C ALA A 137 3.09 12.26 3.92
N HIS A 138 3.39 12.66 2.68
CA HIS A 138 4.66 12.33 2.06
C HIS A 138 5.85 13.00 2.78
N ARG A 139 5.75 14.29 3.12
CA ARG A 139 6.78 15.02 3.88
C ARG A 139 6.96 14.53 5.32
N SER A 140 6.06 13.72 5.86
CA SER A 140 6.24 13.14 7.20
C SER A 140 7.38 12.13 7.27
N HIS A 141 7.74 11.49 6.17
CA HIS A 141 8.82 10.51 6.06
C HIS A 141 10.20 11.16 6.27
N HIS A 142 11.24 10.37 6.56
CA HIS A 142 12.61 10.86 6.66
C HIS A 142 13.11 11.36 5.29
N LEU A 143 14.05 12.30 5.33
CA LEU A 143 14.45 13.06 4.13
C LEU A 143 14.97 12.19 2.97
N PRO A 144 15.83 11.16 3.19
CA PRO A 144 16.30 10.32 2.08
C PRO A 144 15.17 9.67 1.28
N LEU A 145 14.18 9.08 1.96
CA LEU A 145 13.02 8.47 1.29
C LEU A 145 12.20 9.54 0.56
N TYR A 146 11.84 10.62 1.24
CA TYR A 146 11.01 11.67 0.64
C TYR A 146 11.63 12.26 -0.62
N ALA A 147 12.93 12.61 -0.55
CA ALA A 147 13.62 13.26 -1.66
C ALA A 147 13.75 12.34 -2.89
N THR A 148 14.17 11.09 -2.71
CA THR A 148 14.32 10.14 -3.81
C THR A 148 12.98 9.79 -4.44
N GLU A 149 11.94 9.55 -3.64
CA GLU A 149 10.61 9.24 -4.18
C GLU A 149 9.97 10.42 -4.91
N VAL A 150 10.20 11.67 -4.47
CA VAL A 150 9.73 12.86 -5.22
C VAL A 150 10.35 12.92 -6.61
N LEU A 151 11.66 12.66 -6.72
CA LEU A 151 12.36 12.67 -8.01
C LEU A 151 11.83 11.57 -8.94
N VAL A 152 11.72 10.34 -8.45
CA VAL A 152 11.23 9.21 -9.26
C VAL A 152 9.77 9.40 -9.66
N ASN A 153 8.91 9.88 -8.75
CA ASN A 153 7.51 10.18 -9.07
C ASN A 153 7.37 11.26 -10.16
N ARG A 154 8.23 12.31 -10.13
CA ARG A 154 8.26 13.34 -11.17
C ARG A 154 8.67 12.76 -12.52
N LEU A 155 9.71 11.94 -12.55
CA LEU A 155 10.16 11.26 -13.74
C LEU A 155 9.04 10.42 -14.35
N MET A 156 8.41 9.55 -13.54
CA MET A 156 7.33 8.69 -13.99
C MET A 156 6.12 9.49 -14.49
N ALA A 157 5.71 10.52 -13.76
CA ALA A 157 4.61 11.38 -14.18
C ALA A 157 4.93 12.07 -15.54
N GLY A 158 6.15 12.59 -15.74
CA GLY A 158 6.58 13.19 -17.00
C GLY A 158 6.55 12.22 -18.17
N GLN A 159 7.08 11.01 -17.98
CA GLN A 159 7.06 9.97 -19.03
C GLN A 159 5.64 9.45 -19.34
N LEU A 160 4.71 9.53 -18.39
CA LEU A 160 3.30 9.21 -18.59
C LEU A 160 2.46 10.38 -19.12
N GLY A 161 3.07 11.54 -19.36
CA GLY A 161 2.35 12.74 -19.82
C GLY A 161 1.37 13.32 -18.79
N VAL A 162 1.58 13.04 -17.48
CA VAL A 162 0.68 13.49 -16.42
C VAL A 162 1.18 14.79 -15.80
N GLU A 163 0.38 15.84 -15.93
CA GLU A 163 0.68 17.12 -15.29
C GLU A 163 0.47 17.08 -13.77
N GLY A 164 1.30 17.84 -13.07
CA GLY A 164 1.22 18.02 -11.62
C GLY A 164 1.74 16.84 -10.83
N ARG A 165 1.51 16.91 -9.51
CA ARG A 165 2.03 15.92 -8.56
C ARG A 165 1.30 14.58 -8.68
N LEU A 166 2.04 13.50 -8.78
CA LEU A 166 1.53 12.13 -8.73
C LEU A 166 2.43 11.33 -7.76
N ASP A 167 1.84 10.54 -6.87
CA ASP A 167 2.57 9.67 -5.95
C ASP A 167 2.20 8.21 -6.23
N LEU A 168 3.02 7.54 -7.04
CA LEU A 168 2.84 6.15 -7.47
C LEU A 168 3.66 5.16 -6.64
N LEU A 169 4.54 5.66 -5.75
CA LEU A 169 5.50 4.83 -5.01
C LEU A 169 4.99 4.36 -3.64
N VAL A 170 3.81 4.79 -3.24
CA VAL A 170 3.05 4.04 -2.26
C VAL A 170 2.33 2.92 -3.03
N PRO A 171 2.69 1.65 -2.84
CA PRO A 171 1.97 0.58 -3.50
C PRO A 171 0.59 0.41 -2.85
N SER A 172 -0.30 1.33 -3.14
CA SER A 172 -1.67 1.34 -2.66
C SER A 172 -2.62 1.59 -3.83
N PHE A 173 -3.41 0.58 -4.15
CA PHE A 173 -4.39 0.66 -5.24
C PHE A 173 -5.53 -0.31 -5.03
N VAL A 174 -6.66 -0.03 -5.67
CA VAL A 174 -7.83 -0.92 -5.69
C VAL A 174 -8.19 -1.25 -7.13
N LEU A 175 -8.31 -2.54 -7.42
CA LEU A 175 -8.54 -3.08 -8.75
C LEU A 175 -9.73 -4.06 -8.76
N PRO A 176 -10.46 -4.21 -9.88
CA PRO A 176 -11.33 -5.35 -10.10
C PRO A 176 -10.48 -6.63 -10.31
N PRO A 177 -11.07 -7.84 -10.15
CA PRO A 177 -10.34 -9.09 -10.27
C PRO A 177 -9.56 -9.24 -11.57
N ASP A 178 -10.18 -8.97 -12.71
CA ASP A 178 -9.56 -9.07 -14.04
C ASP A 178 -8.30 -8.17 -14.18
N ALA A 179 -8.35 -6.95 -13.67
CA ALA A 179 -7.19 -6.05 -13.68
C ALA A 179 -6.10 -6.52 -12.71
N ALA A 180 -6.48 -7.06 -11.53
CA ALA A 180 -5.54 -7.61 -10.57
C ALA A 180 -4.86 -8.88 -11.11
N GLU A 181 -5.59 -9.77 -11.78
CA GLU A 181 -5.05 -10.94 -12.47
C GLU A 181 -4.08 -10.53 -13.58
N LEU A 182 -4.45 -9.54 -14.39
CA LEU A 182 -3.60 -9.03 -15.47
C LEU A 182 -2.31 -8.42 -14.92
N LEU A 183 -2.40 -7.62 -13.84
CA LEU A 183 -1.23 -7.07 -13.15
C LEU A 183 -0.28 -8.19 -12.70
N VAL A 184 -0.80 -9.21 -12.01
CA VAL A 184 -0.02 -10.34 -11.52
C VAL A 184 0.56 -11.18 -12.67
N ALA A 185 -0.19 -11.41 -13.74
CA ALA A 185 0.25 -12.19 -14.88
C ALA A 185 1.37 -11.52 -15.68
N ARG A 186 1.33 -10.20 -15.80
CA ARG A 186 2.32 -9.41 -16.55
C ARG A 186 3.56 -9.04 -15.75
N SER A 187 3.44 -8.86 -14.43
CA SER A 187 4.54 -8.47 -13.57
C SER A 187 5.67 -9.51 -13.55
N ARG A 188 6.92 -9.06 -13.73
CA ARG A 188 8.14 -9.90 -13.76
C ARG A 188 9.21 -9.41 -12.78
N ALA A 189 9.14 -8.17 -12.32
CA ALA A 189 10.12 -7.61 -11.40
C ALA A 189 10.20 -8.46 -10.12
N ARG A 190 11.42 -8.58 -9.57
CA ARG A 190 11.71 -9.39 -8.38
C ARG A 190 12.03 -8.55 -7.15
N ASP A 191 12.68 -7.41 -7.34
CA ASP A 191 13.21 -6.47 -6.34
C ASP A 191 12.37 -5.19 -6.26
N ALA A 192 12.99 -4.04 -5.95
CA ALA A 192 12.28 -2.77 -5.90
C ALA A 192 11.81 -2.25 -7.27
N ALA A 193 12.31 -2.81 -8.37
CA ALA A 193 11.80 -2.53 -9.71
C ALA A 193 10.28 -2.78 -9.84
N VAL A 194 9.70 -3.63 -8.98
CA VAL A 194 8.26 -3.89 -8.94
C VAL A 194 7.42 -2.63 -8.74
N TYR A 195 7.92 -1.64 -8.02
CA TYR A 195 7.19 -0.38 -7.81
C TYR A 195 7.04 0.41 -9.12
N GLY A 196 8.13 0.50 -9.89
CA GLY A 196 8.11 1.14 -11.21
C GLY A 196 7.33 0.32 -12.23
N GLU A 197 7.56 -1.00 -12.29
CA GLU A 197 6.82 -1.90 -13.17
C GLU A 197 5.30 -1.79 -12.94
N TRP A 198 4.87 -1.77 -11.69
CA TRP A 198 3.44 -1.67 -11.37
C TRP A 198 2.86 -0.28 -11.69
N ALA A 199 3.63 0.78 -11.51
CA ALA A 199 3.20 2.11 -11.92
C ALA A 199 2.89 2.16 -13.44
N ALA A 200 3.77 1.59 -14.27
CA ALA A 200 3.55 1.49 -15.71
C ALA A 200 2.37 0.56 -16.07
N LEU A 201 2.29 -0.62 -15.43
CA LEU A 201 1.18 -1.55 -15.66
C LEU A 201 -0.18 -0.95 -15.29
N LEU A 202 -0.28 -0.26 -14.13
CA LEU A 202 -1.50 0.41 -13.70
C LEU A 202 -1.96 1.48 -14.71
N ALA A 203 -0.99 2.22 -15.31
CA ALA A 203 -1.29 3.18 -16.35
C ALA A 203 -1.97 2.54 -17.59
N GLY A 204 -1.60 1.30 -17.90
CA GLY A 204 -2.14 0.55 -19.05
C GLY A 204 -3.40 -0.29 -18.75
N LEU A 205 -3.92 -0.31 -17.49
CA LEU A 205 -5.06 -1.17 -17.12
C LEU A 205 -6.44 -0.63 -17.50
N GLY A 206 -6.54 0.57 -18.00
CA GLY A 206 -7.82 1.16 -18.38
C GLY A 206 -7.66 2.50 -19.09
N PRO A 207 -8.74 3.01 -19.67
CA PRO A 207 -8.71 4.29 -20.38
C PRO A 207 -8.46 5.48 -19.45
N GLU A 208 -8.79 5.33 -18.17
CA GLU A 208 -8.60 6.36 -17.15
C GLU A 208 -8.28 5.70 -15.79
N VAL A 209 -7.30 6.26 -15.10
CA VAL A 209 -6.93 5.89 -13.73
C VAL A 209 -7.46 6.94 -12.76
N ALA A 210 -8.31 6.53 -11.82
CA ALA A 210 -8.68 7.39 -10.72
C ALA A 210 -7.51 7.51 -9.73
N TYR A 211 -7.23 8.73 -9.26
CA TYR A 211 -6.17 9.03 -8.32
C TYR A 211 -6.70 9.82 -7.12
N LEU A 212 -6.42 9.33 -5.92
CA LEU A 212 -6.86 9.94 -4.66
C LEU A 212 -5.68 10.07 -3.70
N GLU A 213 -5.50 11.24 -3.10
CA GLU A 213 -4.49 11.44 -2.05
C GLU A 213 -5.10 11.29 -0.66
N CYS A 214 -4.43 10.54 0.23
CA CYS A 214 -4.86 10.25 1.58
C CYS A 214 -3.85 10.71 2.63
N HIS A 215 -4.34 11.15 3.79
CA HIS A 215 -3.52 11.54 4.94
C HIS A 215 -3.04 10.34 5.74
N GLY A 216 -3.83 9.27 5.80
CA GLY A 216 -3.53 8.09 6.60
C GLY A 216 -2.38 7.24 6.08
N LEU A 217 -1.79 7.62 4.96
CA LEU A 217 -0.55 7.06 4.42
C LEU A 217 0.69 7.87 4.86
N ASP A 218 0.60 8.63 5.97
CA ASP A 218 1.76 9.26 6.60
C ASP A 218 2.71 8.20 7.18
N TRP A 219 3.87 8.59 7.66
CA TRP A 219 4.96 7.69 8.02
C TRP A 219 4.58 6.71 9.15
N GLU A 220 4.48 5.43 8.82
CA GLU A 220 4.09 4.34 9.72
C GLU A 220 5.24 3.80 10.58
N THR A 221 6.49 3.90 10.11
CA THR A 221 7.67 3.34 10.78
C THR A 221 7.83 3.78 12.25
N PRO A 222 7.53 5.04 12.63
CA PRO A 222 7.51 5.48 14.02
C PRO A 222 6.67 4.62 14.97
N ASP A 223 5.64 3.93 14.47
CA ASP A 223 4.78 3.08 15.28
C ASP A 223 5.52 1.91 15.94
N ARG A 224 6.54 1.39 15.28
CA ARG A 224 7.39 0.30 15.79
C ARG A 224 8.50 0.80 16.74
N HIS A 225 8.75 2.12 16.77
CA HIS A 225 9.86 2.74 17.52
C HIS A 225 9.41 3.68 18.64
N ARG A 226 8.16 3.56 19.11
CA ARG A 226 7.55 4.45 20.12
C ARG A 226 8.39 4.64 21.38
N ARG A 227 9.09 3.58 21.85
CA ARG A 227 9.95 3.68 23.04
C ARG A 227 11.15 4.62 22.80
N ALA A 228 11.82 4.46 21.65
CA ALA A 228 12.94 5.33 21.26
C ALA A 228 12.46 6.77 21.04
N ILE A 229 11.33 6.94 20.36
CA ILE A 229 10.75 8.26 20.08
C ILE A 229 10.32 8.98 21.36
N ARG A 230 9.73 8.28 22.34
CA ARG A 230 9.41 8.88 23.65
C ARG A 230 10.63 9.40 24.37
N ARG A 231 11.80 8.77 24.20
CA ARG A 231 13.04 9.16 24.86
C ARG A 231 13.70 10.40 24.24
N ILE A 232 13.66 10.56 22.92
CA ILE A 232 14.42 11.62 22.23
C ILE A 232 13.57 12.55 21.36
N GLY A 233 12.26 12.32 21.27
CA GLY A 233 11.35 13.05 20.38
C GLY A 233 11.40 12.58 18.93
N LEU A 234 10.28 12.73 18.21
CA LEU A 234 10.16 12.34 16.81
C LEU A 234 11.13 13.08 15.87
N PRO A 235 11.36 14.41 16.00
CA PRO A 235 12.29 15.11 15.12
C PRO A 235 13.74 14.60 15.25
N ALA A 236 14.22 14.37 16.48
CA ALA A 236 15.55 13.84 16.72
C ALA A 236 15.68 12.39 16.24
N TRP A 237 14.66 11.56 16.48
CA TRP A 237 14.64 10.19 16.00
C TRP A 237 14.63 10.13 14.45
N ARG A 238 13.87 10.99 13.79
CA ARG A 238 13.82 11.11 12.32
C ARG A 238 15.19 11.47 11.74
N ARG A 239 15.88 12.48 12.28
CA ARG A 239 17.24 12.85 11.85
C ARG A 239 18.23 11.69 11.95
N ARG A 240 18.08 10.78 12.92
CA ARG A 240 18.93 9.58 13.03
C ARG A 240 18.73 8.56 11.92
N GLN A 241 17.64 8.66 11.16
CA GLN A 241 17.41 7.82 9.96
C GLN A 241 18.08 8.43 8.72
N GLU A 242 18.61 9.65 8.79
CA GLU A 242 19.13 10.39 7.64
C GLU A 242 20.65 10.21 7.54
N THR A 243 21.10 8.94 7.55
CA THR A 243 22.52 8.58 7.44
C THR A 243 22.96 8.47 5.99
N SER A 244 24.30 8.54 5.74
CA SER A 244 24.85 8.31 4.40
C SER A 244 24.47 6.92 3.84
N ALA A 245 24.45 5.89 4.71
CA ALA A 245 24.03 4.56 4.30
C ALA A 245 22.54 4.50 3.88
N GLU A 246 21.65 5.22 4.57
CA GLU A 246 20.25 5.31 4.17
C GLU A 246 20.09 6.09 2.86
N TRP A 247 20.85 7.14 2.65
CA TRP A 247 20.88 7.86 1.36
C TRP A 247 21.30 6.95 0.22
N ALA A 248 22.44 6.23 0.35
CA ALA A 248 22.90 5.27 -0.66
C ALA A 248 21.81 4.22 -0.96
N TYR A 249 21.26 3.59 0.08
CA TYR A 249 20.19 2.60 -0.06
C TYR A 249 18.95 3.15 -0.80
N ARG A 250 18.55 4.42 -0.54
CA ARG A 250 17.39 5.00 -1.22
C ARG A 250 17.68 5.38 -2.66
N ILE A 251 18.91 5.75 -2.97
CA ILE A 251 19.36 5.99 -4.35
C ILE A 251 19.33 4.67 -5.13
N ASP A 252 19.90 3.59 -4.60
CA ASP A 252 19.88 2.26 -5.24
C ASP A 252 18.43 1.80 -5.55
N ILE A 253 17.53 1.94 -4.55
CA ILE A 253 16.11 1.65 -4.75
C ILE A 253 15.49 2.54 -5.84
N ALA A 254 15.81 3.83 -5.88
CA ALA A 254 15.27 4.74 -6.87
C ALA A 254 15.70 4.35 -8.30
N GLU A 255 16.95 3.91 -8.47
CA GLU A 255 17.48 3.40 -9.74
C GLU A 255 16.77 2.11 -10.16
N GLU A 256 16.60 1.14 -9.23
CA GLU A 256 15.83 -0.08 -9.51
C GLU A 256 14.40 0.24 -9.96
N ILE A 257 13.71 1.16 -9.28
CA ILE A 257 12.35 1.57 -9.59
C ILE A 257 12.28 2.19 -10.98
N LYS A 258 13.19 3.15 -11.27
CA LYS A 258 13.28 3.79 -12.58
C LYS A 258 13.46 2.76 -13.68
N ALA A 259 14.44 1.88 -13.53
CA ALA A 259 14.72 0.84 -14.51
C ALA A 259 13.54 -0.14 -14.69
N GLY A 260 12.83 -0.48 -13.62
CA GLY A 260 11.62 -1.29 -13.68
C GLY A 260 10.49 -0.63 -14.44
N PHE A 261 10.32 0.68 -14.23
CA PHE A 261 9.31 1.48 -14.91
C PHE A 261 9.59 1.59 -16.41
N GLU A 262 10.81 1.96 -16.82
CA GLU A 262 11.20 2.13 -18.22
C GLU A 262 11.06 0.82 -18.99
N ARG A 263 11.60 -0.29 -18.46
CA ARG A 263 11.40 -1.62 -19.07
C ARG A 263 9.92 -2.00 -19.22
N ALA A 264 9.07 -1.59 -18.29
CA ALA A 264 7.65 -1.89 -18.38
C ALA A 264 6.93 -1.01 -19.40
N LEU A 265 7.28 0.28 -19.53
CA LEU A 265 6.74 1.14 -20.59
C LEU A 265 7.01 0.55 -21.97
N GLU A 266 8.27 0.17 -22.23
CA GLU A 266 8.68 -0.45 -23.49
C GLU A 266 7.94 -1.78 -23.74
N ARG A 267 8.02 -2.68 -22.76
CA ARG A 267 7.47 -4.04 -22.88
C ARG A 267 5.97 -4.09 -23.10
N PHE A 268 5.23 -3.14 -22.52
CA PHE A 268 3.76 -3.11 -22.59
C PHE A 268 3.23 -2.01 -23.50
N SER A 269 4.13 -1.28 -24.20
CA SER A 269 3.79 -0.19 -25.11
C SER A 269 2.89 0.86 -24.43
N VAL A 270 3.20 1.20 -23.17
CA VAL A 270 2.46 2.22 -22.43
C VAL A 270 3.01 3.59 -22.83
N THR A 271 2.21 4.38 -23.53
CA THR A 271 2.58 5.69 -24.06
C THR A 271 2.10 6.87 -23.22
N GLY A 272 1.24 6.61 -22.25
CA GLY A 272 0.69 7.65 -21.39
C GLY A 272 -0.32 7.13 -20.38
N MET A 273 -0.80 8.02 -19.53
CA MET A 273 -1.77 7.73 -18.49
C MET A 273 -2.81 8.85 -18.39
N SER A 274 -4.07 8.54 -18.63
CA SER A 274 -5.15 9.46 -18.31
C SER A 274 -5.48 9.37 -16.82
N VAL A 275 -5.41 10.49 -16.10
CA VAL A 275 -5.60 10.54 -14.65
C VAL A 275 -6.78 11.41 -14.28
N ARG A 276 -7.78 10.81 -13.66
CA ARG A 276 -8.88 11.54 -13.00
C ARG A 276 -8.55 11.76 -11.52
N ARG A 277 -8.22 13.00 -11.17
CA ARG A 277 -7.96 13.37 -9.77
C ARG A 277 -9.26 13.47 -9.00
N LEU A 278 -9.35 12.79 -7.88
CA LEU A 278 -10.49 12.82 -6.98
C LEU A 278 -10.18 13.73 -5.80
N ALA A 279 -11.13 14.59 -5.43
CA ALA A 279 -11.01 15.38 -4.22
C ALA A 279 -11.13 14.48 -2.97
N PRO A 280 -10.28 14.67 -1.94
CA PRO A 280 -10.49 14.03 -0.65
C PRO A 280 -11.89 14.37 -0.15
N ARG A 281 -12.70 13.36 0.17
CA ARG A 281 -13.99 13.64 0.82
C ARG A 281 -13.73 14.27 2.18
N ALA A 282 -14.31 15.43 2.41
CA ALA A 282 -14.22 16.14 3.68
C ALA A 282 -14.53 15.21 4.86
N ARG A 283 -13.84 15.42 5.98
CA ARG A 283 -13.86 14.66 7.23
C ARG A 283 -15.25 14.53 7.86
#